data_1f20e26a6edd427ecbac1ca91e60f641
#
_entry.id   1f20e26a6edd427ecbac1ca91e60f641
#
_cell.length_a   1.000
_cell.length_b   1.000
_cell.length_c   1.000
_cell.angle_alpha   90.00
_cell.angle_beta   90.00
_cell.angle_gamma   90.00
#
_symmetry.space_group_name_H-M   'P 1'
#
loop_
_entity.id
_entity.type
_entity.pdbx_description
1 polymer ?
#
loop_
_entity_poly.entity_id
_entity_poly.type
_entity_poly.pdbx_seq_one_letter_code
_entity_poly.pdbx_strand_id
1 'polypeptide(L)'
;MADCRFTDLNAIMAEGRQVTVLWQEDESLAFVANGRAYRSEFHVNPSAETMLQLRGEMRLHYLTPEGEEKVRVLREGEYMYCPPLLPHSPRFPPGAFALITERKRRPGERDRFLWFCARCRAQVYEAVFEVRDYAENPVSTAYREYYGSVEHRTCKACGHVMPTPEDRSFEQANPVQPAPGMAGAG
;
A
#
# COMPACT_ATOMS: atom_id res chain seq x y z
N MET A 1 27.07 17.71 15.98
CA MET A 1 27.44 16.27 16.12
C MET A 1 26.18 15.48 15.78
N ALA A 2 26.30 14.48 14.91
CA ALA A 2 25.19 13.54 14.68
C ALA A 2 25.05 12.67 15.94
N ASP A 3 23.84 12.56 16.47
CA ASP A 3 23.52 11.75 17.65
C ASP A 3 22.59 10.61 17.28
N CYS A 4 22.62 9.51 18.06
CA CYS A 4 21.73 8.39 17.87
C CYS A 4 20.30 8.81 18.25
N ARG A 5 19.33 8.45 17.39
CA ARG A 5 17.91 8.69 17.65
C ARG A 5 17.26 7.41 18.14
N PHE A 6 16.47 7.52 19.17
CA PHE A 6 15.67 6.44 19.72
C PHE A 6 14.19 6.75 19.50
N THR A 7 13.45 5.74 19.11
CA THR A 7 12.00 5.85 18.89
C THR A 7 11.28 4.74 19.61
N ASP A 8 10.30 5.10 20.42
CA ASP A 8 9.38 4.16 21.03
C ASP A 8 8.24 3.83 20.05
N LEU A 9 8.34 2.68 19.41
CA LEU A 9 7.33 2.21 18.47
C LEU A 9 5.97 1.94 19.12
N ASN A 10 5.94 1.58 20.42
CA ASN A 10 4.68 1.38 21.13
C ASN A 10 3.94 2.72 21.33
N ALA A 11 4.67 3.78 21.66
CA ALA A 11 4.09 5.12 21.76
C ALA A 11 3.50 5.58 20.40
N ILE A 12 4.23 5.36 19.30
CA ILE A 12 3.74 5.66 17.94
C ILE A 12 2.46 4.88 17.61
N MET A 13 2.44 3.59 17.91
CA MET A 13 1.26 2.76 17.67
C MET A 13 0.07 3.18 18.54
N ALA A 14 0.32 3.67 19.75
CA ALA A 14 -0.73 4.18 20.64
C ALA A 14 -1.36 5.49 20.13
N GLU A 15 -0.60 6.36 19.45
CA GLU A 15 -1.12 7.56 18.80
C GLU A 15 -2.07 7.25 17.63
N GLY A 16 -1.91 6.10 16.98
CA GLY A 16 -2.79 5.61 15.93
C GLY A 16 -2.78 6.42 14.65
N ARG A 17 -1.77 7.27 14.41
CA ARG A 17 -1.63 8.03 13.16
C ARG A 17 -1.56 7.11 11.94
N GLN A 18 -2.07 7.57 10.80
CA GLN A 18 -2.06 6.79 9.57
C GLN A 18 -0.64 6.49 9.06
N VAL A 19 0.24 7.46 9.13
CA VAL A 19 1.67 7.36 8.82
C VAL A 19 2.45 8.21 9.81
N THR A 20 3.52 7.66 10.37
CA THR A 20 4.49 8.39 11.18
C THR A 20 5.88 8.16 10.61
N VAL A 21 6.45 9.20 10.00
CA VAL A 21 7.83 9.16 9.48
C VAL A 21 8.80 9.19 10.66
N LEU A 22 9.70 8.20 10.74
CA LEU A 22 10.73 8.11 11.77
C LEU A 22 11.97 8.89 11.38
N TRP A 23 12.39 8.75 10.13
CA TRP A 23 13.43 9.56 9.49
C TRP A 23 13.27 9.55 7.97
N GLN A 24 13.76 10.60 7.35
CA GLN A 24 13.83 10.77 5.91
C GLN A 24 15.12 11.54 5.60
N GLU A 25 16.25 10.86 5.71
CA GLU A 25 17.57 11.49 5.64
C GLU A 25 18.47 10.76 4.65
N ASP A 26 19.34 11.51 3.99
CA ASP A 26 20.30 11.01 3.00
C ASP A 26 19.62 10.10 1.96
N GLU A 27 19.98 8.81 1.97
CA GLU A 27 19.41 7.82 1.07
C GLU A 27 18.35 6.94 1.72
N SER A 28 17.98 7.14 2.99
CA SER A 28 17.08 6.27 3.73
C SER A 28 15.80 6.97 4.19
N LEU A 29 14.74 6.18 4.24
CA LEU A 29 13.42 6.55 4.73
C LEU A 29 12.89 5.40 5.59
N ALA A 30 12.36 5.71 6.76
CA ALA A 30 11.59 4.76 7.55
C ALA A 30 10.34 5.41 8.12
N PHE A 31 9.26 4.66 8.14
CA PHE A 31 7.99 5.10 8.69
C PHE A 31 7.18 3.93 9.26
N VAL A 32 6.32 4.25 10.22
CA VAL A 32 5.30 3.33 10.72
C VAL A 32 3.99 3.67 10.02
N ALA A 33 3.38 2.67 9.39
CA ALA A 33 2.06 2.77 8.78
C ALA A 33 1.03 2.06 9.65
N ASN A 34 -0.11 2.71 9.88
CA ASN A 34 -1.34 2.12 10.41
C ASN A 34 -2.21 1.65 9.25
N GLY A 35 -2.90 0.54 9.41
CA GLY A 35 -3.80 0.02 8.40
C GLY A 35 -4.95 0.97 8.06
N ARG A 36 -5.55 0.77 6.89
CA ARG A 36 -6.69 1.54 6.37
C ARG A 36 -7.92 0.64 6.26
N ALA A 37 -9.09 1.19 6.52
CA ALA A 37 -10.35 0.47 6.31
C ALA A 37 -10.56 0.06 4.84
N TYR A 38 -10.00 0.84 3.92
CA TYR A 38 -10.08 0.57 2.49
C TYR A 38 -8.76 0.89 1.78
N ARG A 39 -8.29 -0.04 0.96
CA ARG A 39 -7.14 0.14 0.06
C ARG A 39 -7.35 -0.67 -1.22
N SER A 40 -7.28 -0.04 -2.40
CA SER A 40 -7.60 -0.67 -3.69
C SER A 40 -6.56 -0.46 -4.78
N GLU A 41 -5.66 0.50 -4.60
CA GLU A 41 -4.59 0.77 -5.55
C GLU A 41 -3.42 -0.20 -5.40
N PHE A 42 -2.65 -0.30 -6.48
CA PHE A 42 -1.30 -0.84 -6.45
C PHE A 42 -0.29 0.31 -6.54
N HIS A 43 0.59 0.37 -5.57
CA HIS A 43 1.72 1.28 -5.56
C HIS A 43 2.89 0.66 -6.34
N VAL A 44 3.53 1.46 -7.15
CA VAL A 44 4.77 1.10 -7.86
C VAL A 44 5.79 2.16 -7.53
N ASN A 45 6.78 1.81 -6.74
CA ASN A 45 7.86 2.71 -6.39
C ASN A 45 9.21 2.26 -6.98
N PRO A 46 10.13 3.19 -7.22
CA PRO A 46 11.44 2.88 -7.80
C PRO A 46 12.44 2.30 -6.80
N SER A 47 12.11 2.26 -5.51
CA SER A 47 12.97 1.65 -4.48
C SER A 47 12.47 0.27 -4.05
N ALA A 48 13.37 -0.56 -3.55
CA ALA A 48 12.94 -1.72 -2.78
C ALA A 48 12.36 -1.25 -1.44
N GLU A 49 11.37 -1.97 -0.93
CA GLU A 49 10.82 -1.78 0.41
C GLU A 49 11.09 -3.01 1.27
N THR A 50 11.29 -2.78 2.55
CA THR A 50 11.23 -3.85 3.53
C THR A 50 10.12 -3.54 4.53
N MET A 51 9.40 -4.57 4.94
CA MET A 51 8.22 -4.44 5.79
C MET A 51 8.33 -5.40 6.97
N LEU A 52 8.29 -4.87 8.19
CA LEU A 52 8.19 -5.63 9.44
C LEU A 52 6.80 -5.43 10.01
N GLN A 53 6.02 -6.49 10.16
CA GLN A 53 4.72 -6.39 10.81
C GLN A 53 4.89 -6.25 12.32
N LEU A 54 4.52 -5.08 12.85
CA LEU A 54 4.69 -4.75 14.28
C LEU A 54 3.51 -5.24 15.13
N ARG A 55 2.30 -5.21 14.54
CA ARG A 55 1.05 -5.62 15.22
C ARG A 55 0.02 -6.07 14.19
N GLY A 56 -0.68 -7.16 14.48
CA GLY A 56 -1.73 -7.69 13.61
C GLY A 56 -1.21 -8.36 12.34
N GLU A 57 -2.00 -8.35 11.28
CA GLU A 57 -1.71 -9.04 10.02
C GLU A 57 -1.85 -8.10 8.83
N MET A 58 -0.93 -8.21 7.88
CA MET A 58 -0.99 -7.55 6.57
C MET A 58 -1.16 -8.57 5.46
N ARG A 59 -1.96 -8.24 4.46
CA ARG A 59 -2.03 -8.96 3.19
C ARG A 59 -1.39 -8.10 2.10
N LEU A 60 -0.20 -8.49 1.66
CA LEU A 60 0.43 -7.84 0.53
C LEU A 60 -0.12 -8.44 -0.76
N HIS A 61 -0.96 -7.68 -1.44
CA HIS A 61 -1.36 -7.95 -2.81
C HIS A 61 -0.28 -7.44 -3.75
N TYR A 62 0.10 -8.22 -4.77
CA TYR A 62 1.07 -7.79 -5.78
C TYR A 62 0.76 -8.40 -7.14
N LEU A 63 1.21 -7.73 -8.20
CA LEU A 63 1.06 -8.22 -9.57
C LEU A 63 2.34 -8.88 -10.04
N THR A 64 2.23 -10.08 -10.61
CA THR A 64 3.35 -10.73 -11.29
C THR A 64 3.65 -10.03 -12.62
N PRO A 65 4.80 -10.30 -13.27
CA PRO A 65 5.09 -9.78 -14.60
C PRO A 65 4.02 -10.13 -15.65
N GLU A 66 3.31 -11.25 -15.46
CA GLU A 66 2.21 -11.72 -16.30
C GLU A 66 0.88 -11.01 -15.98
N GLY A 67 0.86 -10.11 -14.97
CA GLY A 67 -0.31 -9.38 -14.55
C GLY A 67 -1.26 -10.15 -13.61
N GLU A 68 -0.84 -11.31 -13.10
CA GLU A 68 -1.60 -12.06 -12.10
C GLU A 68 -1.51 -11.40 -10.73
N GLU A 69 -2.64 -11.23 -10.06
CA GLU A 69 -2.67 -10.79 -8.66
C GLU A 69 -2.40 -11.96 -7.73
N LYS A 70 -1.37 -11.79 -6.87
CA LYS A 70 -1.03 -12.73 -5.80
C LYS A 70 -1.08 -12.05 -4.44
N VAL A 71 -1.26 -12.86 -3.39
CA VAL A 71 -1.34 -12.38 -2.00
C VAL A 71 -0.31 -13.11 -1.16
N ARG A 72 0.43 -12.35 -0.37
CA ARG A 72 1.26 -12.84 0.73
C ARG A 72 0.74 -12.30 2.04
N VAL A 73 0.63 -13.17 3.02
CA VAL A 73 0.27 -12.79 4.38
C VAL A 73 1.55 -12.55 5.17
N LEU A 74 1.60 -11.43 5.87
CA LEU A 74 2.68 -11.05 6.79
C LEU A 74 2.08 -10.89 8.19
N ARG A 75 2.50 -11.74 9.13
CA ARG A 75 2.01 -11.75 10.51
C ARG A 75 2.93 -10.96 11.42
N GLU A 76 2.43 -10.67 12.61
CA GLU A 76 3.21 -10.00 13.66
C GLU A 76 4.57 -10.67 13.87
N GLY A 77 5.65 -9.87 13.87
CA GLY A 77 7.03 -10.31 13.96
C GLY A 77 7.64 -10.81 12.64
N GLU A 78 6.86 -11.00 11.58
CA GLU A 78 7.39 -11.41 10.28
C GLU A 78 7.92 -10.21 9.48
N TYR A 79 8.93 -10.49 8.66
CA TYR A 79 9.65 -9.52 7.85
C TYR A 79 9.65 -9.90 6.37
N MET A 80 9.45 -8.93 5.49
CA MET A 80 9.34 -9.16 4.06
C MET A 80 10.16 -8.14 3.26
N TYR A 81 10.73 -8.60 2.14
CA TYR A 81 11.36 -7.79 1.11
C TYR A 81 10.44 -7.67 -0.10
N CYS A 82 10.16 -6.45 -0.53
CA CYS A 82 9.43 -6.12 -1.75
C CYS A 82 10.41 -5.49 -2.76
N PRO A 83 10.66 -6.09 -3.93
CA PRO A 83 11.61 -5.55 -4.90
C PRO A 83 11.10 -4.25 -5.52
N PRO A 84 12.02 -3.40 -6.07
CA PRO A 84 11.63 -2.17 -6.76
C PRO A 84 10.75 -2.48 -7.97
N LEU A 85 9.86 -1.53 -8.29
CA LEU A 85 8.95 -1.55 -9.44
C LEU A 85 7.91 -2.69 -9.42
N LEU A 86 7.84 -3.50 -8.37
CA LEU A 86 6.77 -4.47 -8.20
C LEU A 86 5.47 -3.73 -7.84
N PRO A 87 4.40 -3.81 -8.67
CA PRO A 87 3.10 -3.26 -8.28
C PRO A 87 2.57 -4.01 -7.06
N HIS A 88 2.38 -3.31 -5.94
CA HIS A 88 1.98 -3.93 -4.69
C HIS A 88 1.00 -3.06 -3.91
N SER A 89 0.19 -3.70 -3.06
CA SER A 89 -0.85 -3.08 -2.25
C SER A 89 -0.87 -3.72 -0.88
N PRO A 90 -0.16 -3.16 0.13
CA PRO A 90 -0.24 -3.66 1.49
C PRO A 90 -1.59 -3.29 2.11
N ARG A 91 -2.41 -4.31 2.38
CA ARG A 91 -3.77 -4.19 2.90
C ARG A 91 -3.85 -4.78 4.29
N PHE A 92 -4.12 -3.95 5.27
CA PHE A 92 -4.25 -4.34 6.67
C PHE A 92 -5.24 -3.41 7.38
N PRO A 93 -5.98 -3.92 8.40
CA PRO A 93 -7.05 -3.16 9.04
C PRO A 93 -6.50 -2.05 9.94
N PRO A 94 -7.31 -1.02 10.26
CA PRO A 94 -6.97 -0.06 11.30
C PRO A 94 -6.59 -0.75 12.60
N GLY A 95 -5.52 -0.27 13.25
CA GLY A 95 -4.95 -0.87 14.47
C GLY A 95 -3.92 -1.98 14.22
N ALA A 96 -3.76 -2.44 12.98
CA ALA A 96 -2.58 -3.21 12.57
C ALA A 96 -1.49 -2.24 12.10
N PHE A 97 -0.22 -2.51 12.41
CA PHE A 97 0.90 -1.61 12.16
C PHE A 97 2.08 -2.32 11.52
N ALA A 98 2.71 -1.66 10.57
CA ALA A 98 3.94 -2.12 9.94
C ALA A 98 5.02 -1.03 9.97
N LEU A 99 6.27 -1.43 10.25
CA LEU A 99 7.46 -0.62 10.01
C LEU A 99 7.91 -0.88 8.58
N ILE A 100 8.03 0.19 7.80
CA ILE A 100 8.46 0.14 6.41
C ILE A 100 9.76 0.92 6.29
N THR A 101 10.75 0.33 5.63
CA THR A 101 12.00 1.01 5.31
C THR A 101 12.30 0.89 3.83
N GLU A 102 12.75 1.98 3.27
CA GLU A 102 13.11 2.09 1.87
C GLU A 102 14.18 3.19 1.67
N ARG A 103 14.73 3.34 0.47
CA ARG A 103 15.53 4.52 0.17
C ARG A 103 14.64 5.68 -0.27
N LYS A 104 15.13 6.88 -0.08
CA LYS A 104 14.51 8.08 -0.66
C LYS A 104 14.50 8.01 -2.19
N ARG A 105 13.54 8.70 -2.81
CA ARG A 105 13.49 8.85 -4.26
C ARG A 105 14.66 9.69 -4.74
N ARG A 106 15.31 9.24 -5.79
CA ARG A 106 16.33 10.01 -6.50
C ARG A 106 15.68 11.07 -7.40
N PRO A 107 16.39 12.13 -7.78
CA PRO A 107 15.86 13.11 -8.72
C PRO A 107 15.34 12.46 -10.01
N GLY A 108 14.11 12.81 -10.40
CA GLY A 108 13.44 12.24 -11.58
C GLY A 108 12.72 10.91 -11.39
N GLU A 109 12.91 10.24 -10.25
CA GLU A 109 12.13 9.04 -9.92
C GLU A 109 10.69 9.42 -9.52
N ARG A 110 9.74 8.60 -9.92
CA ARG A 110 8.32 8.83 -9.68
C ARG A 110 7.65 7.61 -9.12
N ASP A 111 6.79 7.82 -8.16
CA ASP A 111 5.86 6.83 -7.65
C ASP A 111 4.62 6.81 -8.54
N ARG A 112 4.08 5.62 -8.77
CA ARG A 112 2.85 5.40 -9.55
C ARG A 112 1.83 4.68 -8.67
N PHE A 113 0.58 5.09 -8.81
CA PHE A 113 -0.56 4.46 -8.15
C PHE A 113 -1.54 4.02 -9.22
N LEU A 114 -1.79 2.72 -9.29
CA LEU A 114 -2.57 2.08 -10.33
C LEU A 114 -3.88 1.54 -9.76
N TRP A 115 -4.99 1.82 -10.44
CA TRP A 115 -6.29 1.21 -10.14
C TRP A 115 -6.75 0.33 -11.29
N PHE A 116 -7.28 -0.83 -10.95
CA PHE A 116 -7.81 -1.81 -11.90
C PHE A 116 -9.30 -2.03 -11.67
N CYS A 117 -10.03 -2.25 -12.75
CA CYS A 117 -11.45 -2.53 -12.72
C CYS A 117 -11.74 -3.86 -12.00
N ALA A 118 -12.60 -3.82 -10.99
CA ALA A 118 -13.00 -5.03 -10.27
C ALA A 118 -13.77 -6.02 -11.17
N ARG A 119 -14.38 -5.53 -12.29
CA ARG A 119 -15.21 -6.35 -13.19
C ARG A 119 -14.43 -6.98 -14.33
N CYS A 120 -13.56 -6.21 -15.00
CA CYS A 120 -12.89 -6.68 -16.23
C CYS A 120 -11.34 -6.62 -16.14
N ARG A 121 -10.78 -6.20 -15.01
CA ARG A 121 -9.34 -6.13 -14.73
C ARG A 121 -8.56 -5.10 -15.60
N ALA A 122 -9.21 -4.37 -16.49
CA ALA A 122 -8.56 -3.29 -17.22
C ALA A 122 -8.09 -2.20 -16.25
N GLN A 123 -6.98 -1.55 -16.56
CA GLN A 123 -6.52 -0.38 -15.79
C GLN A 123 -7.53 0.75 -15.94
N VAL A 124 -7.96 1.32 -14.82
CA VAL A 124 -8.97 2.39 -14.77
C VAL A 124 -8.30 3.75 -14.68
N TYR A 125 -7.31 3.88 -13.81
CA TYR A 125 -6.63 5.13 -13.54
C TYR A 125 -5.18 4.91 -13.13
N GLU A 126 -4.37 5.92 -13.37
CA GLU A 126 -2.99 6.00 -12.91
C GLU A 126 -2.71 7.42 -12.42
N ALA A 127 -2.20 7.52 -11.20
CA ALA A 127 -1.62 8.75 -10.67
C ALA A 127 -0.09 8.62 -10.59
N VAL A 128 0.64 9.67 -10.97
CA VAL A 128 2.11 9.68 -11.02
C VAL A 128 2.63 10.88 -10.27
N PHE A 129 3.47 10.66 -9.25
CA PHE A 129 4.00 11.72 -8.41
C PHE A 129 5.52 11.66 -8.29
N GLU A 130 6.16 12.82 -8.23
CA GLU A 130 7.52 12.96 -7.72
C GLU A 130 7.43 13.15 -6.19
N VAL A 131 7.77 12.10 -5.44
CA VAL A 131 7.71 12.12 -3.98
C VAL A 131 8.98 12.73 -3.42
N ARG A 132 8.89 13.97 -2.92
CA ARG A 132 10.01 14.71 -2.32
C ARG A 132 10.02 14.62 -0.80
N ASP A 133 8.84 14.64 -0.21
CA ASP A 133 8.63 14.51 1.23
C ASP A 133 7.54 13.49 1.51
N TYR A 134 7.90 12.41 2.19
CA TYR A 134 6.98 11.33 2.52
C TYR A 134 5.95 11.73 3.60
N ALA A 135 6.24 12.79 4.39
CA ALA A 135 5.29 13.34 5.35
C ALA A 135 4.04 13.93 4.67
N GLU A 136 4.12 14.34 3.39
CA GLU A 136 2.98 14.78 2.59
C GLU A 136 1.99 13.66 2.25
N ASN A 137 2.32 12.42 2.56
CA ASN A 137 1.49 11.23 2.35
C ASN A 137 0.98 11.10 0.90
N PRO A 138 1.84 10.65 -0.03
CA PRO A 138 1.52 10.58 -1.47
C PRO A 138 0.30 9.68 -1.75
N VAL A 139 0.07 8.64 -0.93
CA VAL A 139 -1.11 7.77 -1.04
C VAL A 139 -2.40 8.56 -0.85
N SER A 140 -2.46 9.44 0.16
CA SER A 140 -3.64 10.27 0.41
C SER A 140 -3.89 11.28 -0.71
N THR A 141 -2.84 11.79 -1.35
CA THR A 141 -2.97 12.67 -2.53
C THR A 141 -3.54 11.90 -3.72
N ALA A 142 -3.00 10.72 -4.03
CA ALA A 142 -3.50 9.85 -5.07
C ALA A 142 -4.98 9.47 -4.86
N TYR A 143 -5.37 9.22 -3.61
CA TYR A 143 -6.76 8.93 -3.25
C TYR A 143 -7.70 10.10 -3.51
N ARG A 144 -7.33 11.32 -3.13
CA ARG A 144 -8.15 12.51 -3.41
C ARG A 144 -8.40 12.70 -4.89
N GLU A 145 -7.38 12.49 -5.74
CA GLU A 145 -7.53 12.58 -7.19
C GLU A 145 -8.44 11.50 -7.76
N TYR A 146 -8.24 10.25 -7.33
CA TYR A 146 -9.01 9.12 -7.83
C TYR A 146 -10.46 9.16 -7.37
N TYR A 147 -10.70 9.26 -6.06
CA TYR A 147 -12.06 9.21 -5.51
C TYR A 147 -12.84 10.50 -5.71
N GLY A 148 -12.18 11.63 -5.88
CA GLY A 148 -12.80 12.92 -6.19
C GLY A 148 -13.40 13.03 -7.58
N SER A 149 -13.14 12.07 -8.48
CA SER A 149 -13.62 12.09 -9.87
C SER A 149 -14.34 10.80 -10.25
N VAL A 150 -15.60 10.90 -10.65
CA VAL A 150 -16.35 9.76 -11.22
C VAL A 150 -15.68 9.29 -12.52
N GLU A 151 -15.15 10.20 -13.32
CA GLU A 151 -14.44 9.86 -14.55
C GLU A 151 -13.21 8.99 -14.28
N HIS A 152 -12.38 9.34 -13.28
CA HIS A 152 -11.22 8.55 -12.87
C HIS A 152 -11.61 7.16 -12.37
N ARG A 153 -12.80 7.01 -11.79
CA ARG A 153 -13.33 5.74 -11.29
C ARG A 153 -14.10 4.93 -12.32
N THR A 154 -14.36 5.50 -13.51
CA THR A 154 -15.12 4.83 -14.57
C THR A 154 -14.19 4.04 -15.48
N CYS A 155 -14.39 2.73 -15.55
CA CYS A 155 -13.63 1.86 -16.45
C CYS A 155 -13.99 2.13 -17.91
N LYS A 156 -13.03 2.58 -18.71
CA LYS A 156 -13.21 2.89 -20.13
C LYS A 156 -13.48 1.64 -20.98
N ALA A 157 -13.10 0.43 -20.49
CA ALA A 157 -13.31 -0.80 -21.21
C ALA A 157 -14.71 -1.40 -21.03
N CYS A 158 -15.36 -1.25 -19.83
CA CYS A 158 -16.64 -1.89 -19.57
C CYS A 158 -17.70 -0.99 -18.92
N GLY A 159 -17.42 0.29 -18.72
CA GLY A 159 -18.32 1.26 -18.11
C GLY A 159 -18.57 1.11 -16.61
N HIS A 160 -17.94 0.12 -15.95
CA HIS A 160 -18.11 -0.08 -14.50
C HIS A 160 -17.51 1.10 -13.73
N VAL A 161 -18.29 1.68 -12.82
CA VAL A 161 -17.84 2.73 -11.90
C VAL A 161 -17.35 2.08 -10.62
N MET A 162 -16.07 2.28 -10.29
CA MET A 162 -15.49 1.77 -9.06
C MET A 162 -16.07 2.50 -7.84
N PRO A 163 -16.40 1.79 -6.75
CA PRO A 163 -16.97 2.38 -5.54
C PRO A 163 -15.96 3.30 -4.80
N THR A 164 -16.50 4.16 -3.95
CA THR A 164 -15.73 4.95 -2.99
C THR A 164 -15.45 4.16 -1.70
N PRO A 165 -14.55 4.62 -0.83
CA PRO A 165 -14.26 3.92 0.44
C PRO A 165 -15.48 3.74 1.34
N GLU A 166 -16.45 4.67 1.30
CA GLU A 166 -17.67 4.66 2.10
C GLU A 166 -18.63 3.53 1.71
N ASP A 167 -18.47 2.99 0.51
CA ASP A 167 -19.35 1.94 -0.02
C ASP A 167 -18.95 0.53 0.46
N ARG A 168 -17.83 0.37 1.19
CA ARG A 168 -17.27 -0.96 1.52
C ARG A 168 -16.65 -1.04 2.90
N SER A 169 -16.83 -2.22 3.55
CA SER A 169 -16.00 -2.62 4.69
C SER A 169 -14.60 -3.05 4.26
N PHE A 170 -13.67 -3.15 5.22
CA PHE A 170 -12.31 -3.64 4.95
C PHE A 170 -12.29 -5.04 4.32
N GLU A 171 -13.12 -5.97 4.80
CA GLU A 171 -13.20 -7.35 4.30
C GLU A 171 -13.70 -7.40 2.86
N GLN A 172 -14.71 -6.60 2.54
CA GLN A 172 -15.23 -6.48 1.16
C GLN A 172 -14.19 -5.86 0.22
N ALA A 173 -13.41 -4.90 0.71
CA ALA A 173 -12.36 -4.26 -0.07
C ALA A 173 -11.11 -5.14 -0.24
N ASN A 174 -10.87 -6.08 0.67
CA ASN A 174 -9.67 -6.92 0.72
C ASN A 174 -10.05 -8.42 0.85
N PRO A 175 -10.81 -8.99 -0.11
CA PRO A 175 -11.22 -10.38 -0.02
C PRO A 175 -10.00 -11.30 0.06
N VAL A 176 -10.07 -12.29 0.95
CA VAL A 176 -9.08 -13.37 1.00
C VAL A 176 -9.38 -14.29 -0.17
N GLN A 177 -8.48 -14.36 -1.13
CA GLN A 177 -8.51 -15.45 -2.10
C GLN A 177 -7.92 -16.69 -1.42
N PRO A 178 -8.63 -17.84 -1.41
CA PRO A 178 -8.04 -19.08 -0.93
C PRO A 178 -6.79 -19.40 -1.74
N ALA A 179 -5.74 -19.86 -1.07
CA ALA A 179 -4.52 -20.32 -1.75
C ALA A 179 -4.91 -21.36 -2.81
N PRO A 180 -4.36 -21.28 -4.03
CA PRO A 180 -4.63 -22.29 -5.05
C PRO A 180 -4.17 -23.66 -4.52
N GLY A 181 -5.11 -24.59 -4.30
CA GLY A 181 -4.85 -25.94 -3.79
C GLY A 181 -5.64 -26.38 -2.55
N MET A 182 -6.47 -25.52 -1.93
CA MET A 182 -7.34 -25.92 -0.81
C MET A 182 -8.83 -26.07 -1.22
N ALA A 183 -9.12 -26.32 -2.47
CA ALA A 183 -10.44 -26.72 -2.90
C ALA A 183 -10.49 -28.26 -2.95
N GLY A 184 -11.07 -28.88 -1.90
CA GLY A 184 -11.61 -30.23 -1.99
C GLY A 184 -10.71 -31.36 -1.48
N ALA A 185 -10.66 -31.56 -0.17
CA ALA A 185 -10.71 -32.88 0.42
C ALA A 185 -11.93 -32.89 1.36
N GLY A 186 -13.06 -33.28 0.81
CA GLY A 186 -14.28 -33.63 1.48
C GLY A 186 -14.72 -34.95 0.95
#